data_54792877c14666a016182c457c83a2db
#
_entry.id   54792877c14666a016182c457c83a2db
#
_cell.length_a   1.000
_cell.length_b   1.000
_cell.length_c   1.000
_cell.angle_alpha   90.00
_cell.angle_beta   90.00
_cell.angle_gamma   90.00
#
_symmetry.space_group_name_H-M   'P 1'
#
loop_
_entity.id
_entity.type
_entity.pdbx_description
1 polymer ?
#
loop_
_entity_poly.entity_id
_entity_poly.type
_entity_poly.pdbx_seq_one_letter_code
_entity_poly.pdbx_strand_id
1 'polypeptide(L)'
;MKVYVGTSGYQYFWNPGKPTAFEWYLSQGFNSVEINASFYRFPVKSWVNAWLKAPEGFGFSIKVHRSITHYSKFGKKSEALWERFVEPLKPLQHKIIFWLFQLPPSFSPTKENIERISAFSKALN
;
A
#
# COMPACT_ATOMS: atom_id res chain seq x y z
N MET A 1 14.86 -13.44 -12.91
CA MET A 1 14.35 -12.10 -12.61
C MET A 1 12.83 -12.13 -12.63
N LYS A 2 12.19 -11.56 -11.62
CA LYS A 2 10.73 -11.48 -11.55
C LYS A 2 10.29 -10.07 -11.93
N VAL A 3 9.33 -9.98 -12.86
CA VAL A 3 8.82 -8.70 -13.37
C VAL A 3 7.34 -8.57 -13.00
N TYR A 4 6.98 -7.44 -12.42
CA TYR A 4 5.60 -7.09 -12.11
C TYR A 4 5.16 -5.96 -13.02
N VAL A 5 3.98 -6.14 -13.63
CA VAL A 5 3.35 -5.12 -14.49
C VAL A 5 1.94 -4.90 -13.98
N GLY A 6 1.62 -3.66 -13.70
CA GLY A 6 0.31 -3.30 -13.17
C GLY A 6 0.05 -1.81 -13.33
N THR A 7 -1.04 -1.35 -12.73
CA THR A 7 -1.44 0.05 -12.76
C THR A 7 -1.49 0.64 -11.36
N SER A 8 -1.49 1.96 -11.29
CA SER A 8 -1.69 2.71 -10.06
C SER A 8 -3.19 2.79 -9.79
N GLY A 9 -3.71 1.81 -9.05
CA GLY A 9 -5.14 1.64 -8.84
C GLY A 9 -5.83 0.90 -9.98
N TYR A 10 -7.11 0.56 -9.78
CA TYR A 10 -7.89 -0.19 -10.78
C TYR A 10 -9.32 0.32 -10.93
N GLN A 11 -9.76 1.30 -10.18
CA GLN A 11 -11.12 1.85 -10.21
C GLN A 11 -11.19 3.15 -11.01
N TYR A 12 -10.92 3.04 -12.30
CA TYR A 12 -10.93 4.16 -13.23
C TYR A 12 -12.04 3.99 -14.27
N PHE A 13 -12.26 5.02 -15.09
CA PHE A 13 -13.30 5.03 -16.12
C PHE A 13 -13.20 3.88 -17.12
N TRP A 14 -11.98 3.36 -17.34
CA TRP A 14 -11.75 2.25 -18.27
C TRP A 14 -12.13 0.89 -17.68
N ASN A 15 -12.45 0.82 -16.38
CA ASN A 15 -12.83 -0.43 -15.71
C ASN A 15 -14.37 -0.50 -15.62
N PRO A 16 -15.03 -1.47 -16.30
CA PRO A 16 -16.48 -1.58 -16.29
C PRO A 16 -17.07 -2.04 -14.95
N GLY A 17 -16.24 -2.50 -14.01
CA GLY A 17 -16.68 -2.90 -12.68
C GLY A 17 -17.46 -4.20 -12.62
N LYS A 18 -17.36 -5.07 -13.61
CA LYS A 18 -18.13 -6.32 -13.69
C LYS A 18 -17.21 -7.53 -13.89
N PRO A 19 -17.41 -8.61 -13.12
CA PRO A 19 -18.38 -8.79 -12.01
C PRO A 19 -18.13 -7.85 -10.82
N THR A 20 -16.88 -7.53 -10.56
CA THR A 20 -16.44 -6.43 -9.68
C THR A 20 -15.27 -5.73 -10.34
N ALA A 21 -14.92 -4.54 -9.86
CA ALA A 21 -13.79 -3.80 -10.43
C ALA A 21 -12.48 -4.59 -10.31
N PHE A 22 -12.24 -5.24 -9.18
CA PHE A 22 -11.01 -6.00 -8.97
C PHE A 22 -10.98 -7.28 -9.81
N GLU A 23 -12.06 -8.03 -9.88
CA GLU A 23 -12.13 -9.25 -10.69
C GLU A 23 -11.92 -8.93 -12.16
N TRP A 24 -12.51 -7.83 -12.66
CA TRP A 24 -12.26 -7.39 -14.03
C TRP A 24 -10.78 -7.08 -14.24
N TYR A 25 -10.17 -6.37 -13.29
CA TYR A 25 -8.75 -6.03 -13.36
C TYR A 25 -7.88 -7.28 -13.46
N LEU A 26 -8.16 -8.29 -12.63
CA LEU A 26 -7.42 -9.56 -12.67
C LEU A 26 -7.52 -10.25 -14.03
N SER A 27 -8.64 -10.09 -14.74
CA SER A 27 -8.84 -10.71 -16.05
C SER A 27 -8.03 -10.06 -17.18
N GLN A 28 -7.41 -8.91 -16.93
CA GLN A 28 -6.68 -8.15 -17.95
C GLN A 28 -5.23 -8.59 -18.16
N GLY A 29 -4.75 -9.54 -17.39
CA GLY A 29 -3.39 -10.08 -17.54
C GLY A 29 -2.31 -9.37 -16.73
N PHE A 30 -2.64 -8.37 -15.94
CA PHE A 30 -1.68 -7.76 -15.01
C PHE A 30 -1.37 -8.73 -13.87
N ASN A 31 -0.13 -8.69 -13.38
CA ASN A 31 0.29 -9.50 -12.24
C ASN A 31 0.56 -8.67 -10.98
N SER A 32 0.19 -7.40 -11.00
CA SER A 32 0.35 -6.52 -9.83
C SER A 32 -0.59 -5.32 -9.90
N VAL A 33 -0.75 -4.67 -8.77
CA VAL A 33 -1.46 -3.40 -8.67
C VAL A 33 -0.90 -2.58 -7.52
N GLU A 34 -0.85 -1.26 -7.69
CA GLU A 34 -0.58 -0.34 -6.60
C GLU A 34 -1.90 0.10 -5.97
N ILE A 35 -2.08 -0.17 -4.69
CA ILE A 35 -3.28 0.23 -3.95
C ILE A 35 -3.08 1.63 -3.40
N ASN A 36 -3.91 2.57 -3.84
CA ASN A 36 -3.86 3.98 -3.43
C ASN A 36 -4.94 4.36 -2.42
N ALA A 37 -6.06 3.64 -2.37
CA ALA A 37 -7.13 3.89 -1.41
C ALA A 37 -6.63 3.85 0.04
N SER A 38 -5.63 3.04 0.32
CA SER A 38 -4.99 2.89 1.63
C SER A 38 -4.26 4.16 2.10
N PHE A 39 -3.94 5.07 1.19
CA PHE A 39 -3.35 6.36 1.55
C PHE A 39 -4.35 7.25 2.30
N TYR A 40 -5.65 7.14 1.95
CA TYR A 40 -6.72 7.98 2.49
C TYR A 40 -7.49 7.33 3.61
N ARG A 41 -7.55 6.00 3.64
CA ARG A 41 -8.31 5.23 4.62
C ARG A 41 -7.53 3.98 5.02
N PHE A 42 -7.52 3.67 6.30
CA PHE A 42 -6.94 2.41 6.79
C PHE A 42 -7.69 1.24 6.15
N PRO A 43 -6.96 0.21 5.70
CA PRO A 43 -7.59 -0.96 5.10
C PRO A 43 -8.63 -1.59 6.02
N VAL A 44 -9.70 -2.09 5.41
CA VAL A 44 -10.77 -2.78 6.13
C VAL A 44 -10.89 -4.22 5.63
N LYS A 45 -11.50 -5.06 6.45
CA LYS A 45 -11.59 -6.49 6.19
C LYS A 45 -12.21 -6.82 4.82
N SER A 46 -13.24 -6.06 4.40
CA SER A 46 -13.88 -6.28 3.10
C SER A 46 -12.93 -6.06 1.92
N TRP A 47 -12.02 -5.10 2.03
CA TRP A 47 -10.99 -4.88 1.00
C TRP A 47 -10.06 -6.09 0.91
N VAL A 48 -9.56 -6.52 2.05
CA VAL A 48 -8.61 -7.64 2.13
C VAL A 48 -9.24 -8.93 1.60
N ASN A 49 -10.50 -9.18 1.95
CA ASN A 49 -11.22 -10.36 1.45
C ASN A 49 -11.33 -10.36 -0.08
N ALA A 50 -11.58 -9.19 -0.69
CA ALA A 50 -11.61 -9.06 -2.13
C ALA A 50 -10.22 -9.31 -2.75
N TRP A 51 -9.18 -8.74 -2.17
CA TRP A 51 -7.81 -8.87 -2.69
C TRP A 51 -7.24 -10.29 -2.53
N LEU A 52 -7.70 -11.04 -1.54
CA LEU A 52 -7.30 -12.44 -1.37
C LEU A 52 -7.73 -13.34 -2.53
N LYS A 53 -8.65 -12.87 -3.38
CA LYS A 53 -9.04 -13.57 -4.61
C LYS A 53 -7.97 -13.54 -5.70
N ALA A 54 -6.95 -12.69 -5.56
CA ALA A 54 -5.86 -12.61 -6.53
C ALA A 54 -5.15 -13.96 -6.65
N PRO A 55 -4.78 -14.37 -7.87
CA PRO A 55 -4.11 -15.66 -8.08
C PRO A 55 -2.71 -15.68 -7.46
N GLU A 56 -2.17 -16.87 -7.30
CA GLU A 56 -0.78 -17.04 -6.89
C GLU A 56 0.14 -16.31 -7.87
N GLY A 57 1.15 -15.64 -7.32
CA GLY A 57 2.08 -14.84 -8.13
C GLY A 57 1.66 -13.39 -8.34
N PHE A 58 0.41 -13.04 -8.02
CA PHE A 58 -0.04 -11.65 -8.06
C PHE A 58 0.52 -10.87 -6.87
N GLY A 59 1.05 -9.67 -7.14
CA GLY A 59 1.70 -8.85 -6.12
C GLY A 59 1.01 -7.50 -5.90
N PHE A 60 0.87 -7.12 -4.63
CA PHE A 60 0.33 -5.81 -4.24
C PHE A 60 1.46 -4.89 -3.79
N SER A 61 1.45 -3.66 -4.31
CA SER A 61 2.17 -2.54 -3.73
C SER A 61 1.16 -1.70 -2.96
N ILE A 62 1.37 -1.54 -1.67
CA ILE A 62 0.41 -0.84 -0.80
C ILE A 62 0.96 0.54 -0.46
N LYS A 63 0.25 1.59 -0.88
CA LYS A 63 0.62 2.95 -0.49
C LYS A 63 0.26 3.15 0.99
N VAL A 64 1.25 3.51 1.78
CA VAL A 64 1.11 3.71 3.22
C VAL A 64 0.28 4.95 3.52
N HIS A 65 -0.52 4.88 4.58
CA HIS A 65 -1.47 5.91 4.95
C HIS A 65 -0.78 7.25 5.23
N ARG A 66 -1.42 8.32 4.77
CA ARG A 66 -0.90 9.70 4.90
C ARG A 66 -0.67 10.16 6.35
N SER A 67 -1.31 9.53 7.33
CA SER A 67 -1.04 9.83 8.74
C SER A 67 0.42 9.61 9.10
N ILE A 68 1.07 8.65 8.46
CA ILE A 68 2.48 8.31 8.70
C ILE A 68 3.40 9.25 7.92
N THR A 69 3.14 9.42 6.62
CA THR A 69 4.04 10.16 5.73
C THR A 69 3.80 11.67 5.72
N HIS A 70 2.54 12.10 5.77
CA HIS A 70 2.18 13.51 5.59
C HIS A 70 1.89 14.21 6.93
N TYR A 71 1.24 13.55 7.88
CA TYR A 71 0.86 14.19 9.13
C TYR A 71 1.89 14.00 10.23
N SER A 72 2.25 12.78 10.59
CA SER A 72 3.28 12.54 11.61
C SER A 72 4.70 12.59 11.06
N LYS A 73 4.87 12.50 9.73
CA LYS A 73 6.16 12.62 9.05
C LYS A 73 7.25 11.77 9.73
N PHE A 74 6.93 10.49 9.92
CA PHE A 74 7.81 9.51 10.58
C PHE A 74 8.21 9.91 12.02
N GLY A 75 7.37 10.71 12.68
CA GLY A 75 7.57 11.10 14.07
C GLY A 75 7.16 9.99 15.06
N LYS A 76 7.10 10.35 16.34
CA LYS A 76 6.86 9.40 17.45
C LYS A 76 5.59 8.56 17.31
N LYS A 77 4.53 9.11 16.70
CA LYS A 77 3.26 8.40 16.54
C LYS A 77 3.28 7.39 15.40
N SER A 78 4.29 7.43 14.54
CA SER A 78 4.30 6.65 13.30
C SER A 78 4.36 5.15 13.53
N GLU A 79 5.05 4.69 14.56
CA GLU A 79 5.13 3.25 14.85
C GLU A 79 3.76 2.67 15.22
N ALA A 80 3.03 3.33 16.12
CA ALA A 80 1.69 2.88 16.51
C ALA A 80 0.71 2.95 15.33
N LEU A 81 0.82 4.00 14.51
CA LEU A 81 0.01 4.13 13.29
C LEU A 81 0.33 3.01 12.29
N TRP A 82 1.60 2.67 12.15
CA TRP A 82 2.04 1.57 11.30
C TRP A 82 1.43 0.24 11.75
N GLU A 83 1.50 -0.08 13.02
CA GLU A 83 0.93 -1.31 13.56
C GLU A 83 -0.57 -1.41 13.29
N ARG A 84 -1.30 -0.32 13.49
CA ARG A 84 -2.73 -0.24 13.18
C ARG A 84 -3.02 -0.37 11.68
N PHE A 85 -2.13 0.16 10.86
CA PHE A 85 -2.27 0.13 9.41
C PHE A 85 -2.07 -1.29 8.85
N VAL A 86 -1.05 -1.99 9.32
CA VAL A 86 -0.71 -3.32 8.80
C VAL A 86 -1.58 -4.44 9.38
N GLU A 87 -2.20 -4.22 10.53
CA GLU A 87 -3.00 -5.26 11.20
C GLU A 87 -4.06 -5.88 10.28
N PRO A 88 -4.94 -5.10 9.62
CA PRO A 88 -5.93 -5.69 8.71
C PRO A 88 -5.33 -6.32 7.46
N LEU A 89 -4.08 -5.99 7.12
CA LEU A 89 -3.41 -6.49 5.92
C LEU A 89 -2.64 -7.79 6.17
N LYS A 90 -2.54 -8.26 7.41
CA LYS A 90 -1.80 -9.48 7.74
C LYS A 90 -2.20 -10.70 6.91
N PRO A 91 -3.50 -10.97 6.68
CA PRO A 91 -3.88 -12.11 5.83
C PRO A 91 -3.38 -12.01 4.39
N LEU A 92 -3.12 -10.80 3.91
CA LEU A 92 -2.63 -10.52 2.55
C LEU A 92 -1.10 -10.44 2.47
N GLN A 93 -0.40 -10.49 3.59
CA GLN A 93 1.04 -10.19 3.67
C GLN A 93 1.88 -10.98 2.66
N HIS A 94 1.55 -12.25 2.43
CA HIS A 94 2.28 -13.11 1.49
C HIS A 94 2.16 -12.65 0.02
N LYS A 95 1.23 -11.74 -0.28
CA LYS A 95 1.04 -11.15 -1.62
C LYS A 95 1.54 -9.72 -1.72
N ILE A 96 1.94 -9.11 -0.60
CA ILE A 96 2.43 -7.73 -0.60
C ILE A 96 3.91 -7.75 -0.97
N ILE A 97 4.24 -7.07 -2.08
CA ILE A 97 5.61 -7.02 -2.60
C ILE A 97 6.32 -5.72 -2.21
N PHE A 98 5.58 -4.63 -2.06
CA PHE A 98 6.15 -3.33 -1.66
C PHE A 98 5.20 -2.57 -0.75
N TRP A 99 5.79 -1.81 0.17
CA TRP A 99 5.13 -0.75 0.93
C TRP A 99 5.63 0.57 0.36
N LEU A 100 4.72 1.35 -0.21
CA LEU A 100 5.09 2.61 -0.86
C LEU A 100 4.86 3.77 0.11
N PHE A 101 5.95 4.41 0.53
CA PHE A 101 5.92 5.60 1.37
C PHE A 101 6.12 6.83 0.47
N GLN A 102 5.02 7.46 0.09
CA GLN A 102 5.09 8.69 -0.70
C GLN A 102 5.26 9.88 0.25
N LEU A 103 6.36 10.61 0.09
CA LEU A 103 6.67 11.75 0.94
C LEU A 103 5.98 13.02 0.41
N PRO A 104 5.51 13.92 1.30
CA PRO A 104 4.99 15.21 0.85
C PRO A 104 6.14 16.09 0.32
N PRO A 105 5.84 17.02 -0.60
CA PRO A 105 6.88 17.94 -1.13
C PRO A 105 7.59 18.74 -0.05
N SER A 106 6.91 19.01 1.06
CA SER A 106 7.48 19.75 2.21
C SER A 106 8.46 18.94 3.04
N PHE A 107 8.56 17.63 2.84
CA PHE A 107 9.47 16.77 3.59
C PHE A 107 10.85 16.78 2.94
N SER A 108 11.65 17.81 3.28
CA SER A 108 12.97 18.02 2.70
C SER A 108 13.99 17.00 3.22
N PRO A 109 15.04 16.68 2.44
CA PRO A 109 16.07 15.71 2.84
C PRO A 109 17.07 16.30 3.84
N THR A 110 16.57 16.84 4.95
CA THR A 110 17.40 17.32 6.04
C THR A 110 17.98 16.15 6.84
N LYS A 111 19.05 16.40 7.59
CA LYS A 111 19.62 15.38 8.47
C LYS A 111 18.58 14.82 9.42
N GLU A 112 17.78 15.70 10.05
CA GLU A 112 16.72 15.31 10.98
C GLU A 112 15.68 14.39 10.31
N ASN A 113 15.22 14.75 9.12
CA ASN A 113 14.20 13.97 8.41
C ASN A 113 14.74 12.61 7.96
N ILE A 114 15.99 12.56 7.53
CA ILE A 114 16.64 11.29 7.16
C ILE A 114 16.79 10.40 8.40
N GLU A 115 17.14 10.97 9.54
CA GLU A 115 17.23 10.22 10.80
C GLU A 115 15.86 9.67 11.24
N ARG A 116 14.77 10.43 11.02
CA ARG A 116 13.41 9.96 11.30
C ARG A 116 13.05 8.74 10.47
N ILE A 117 13.32 8.77 9.17
CA ILE A 117 13.07 7.63 8.27
C ILE A 117 13.91 6.43 8.72
N SER A 118 15.18 6.66 9.03
CA SER A 118 16.07 5.58 9.47
C SER A 118 15.57 4.92 10.76
N ALA A 119 15.19 5.74 11.75
CA ALA A 119 14.66 5.22 13.02
C ALA A 119 13.36 4.44 12.82
N PHE A 120 12.44 4.97 12.00
CA PHE A 120 11.19 4.29 11.66
C PHE A 120 11.46 2.96 10.96
N SER A 121 12.36 2.96 9.97
CA SER A 121 12.74 1.74 9.25
C SER A 121 13.26 0.64 10.17
N LYS A 122 14.10 1.01 11.13
CA LYS A 122 14.63 0.06 12.13
C LYS A 122 13.53 -0.51 13.02
N ALA A 123 12.54 0.30 13.37
CA ALA A 123 11.44 -0.13 14.22
C ALA A 123 10.49 -1.11 13.54
N LEU A 124 10.49 -1.18 12.21
CA LEU A 124 9.63 -2.09 11.44
C LEU A 124 10.15 -3.53 11.40
N ASN A 125 11.37 -3.75 11.78
CA ASN A 125 12.01 -5.07 11.69
C ASN A 125 11.88 -5.87 12.98
#